data_4ee6c4dfedf2317832cdc81c238949f2
#
_entry.id   4ee6c4dfedf2317832cdc81c238949f2
#
_cell.length_a   1.000
_cell.length_b   1.000
_cell.length_c   1.000
_cell.angle_alpha   90.00
_cell.angle_beta   90.00
_cell.angle_gamma   90.00
#
_symmetry.space_group_name_H-M   'P 1'
#
loop_
_entity.id
_entity.type
_entity.pdbx_description
1 polymer ?
#
loop_
_entity_poly.entity_id
_entity_poly.type
_entity_poly.pdbx_seq_one_letter_code
_entity_poly.pdbx_strand_id
1 'polypeptide(L)'
;MFKKKKAPKSNYYFDSFPVLAQYSVQCGEMILEFMKNFDPARSEEVKTAVHEIEHKADEVKHEVTAKLLTEFMTPIDREDIFELLRMIDDVTDAIEEISLKLYLYNYTKLPYDTIQFTEVTVECMKKMVDCLKEMPHYLDNDHFNSFVKEVVLLEEEGDKRYIEDTHYLYAHETDALKIHKAEQMYMMLEDVSDRCREVCRYVQNVALKNI
;
A
#
# COMPACT_ATOMS: atom_id res chain seq x y z
N MET A 1 19.93 -9.88 -35.80
CA MET A 1 18.82 -10.68 -35.35
C MET A 1 18.95 -10.74 -33.83
N PHE A 2 18.31 -9.82 -33.13
CA PHE A 2 18.36 -9.79 -31.65
C PHE A 2 17.51 -10.93 -31.11
N LYS A 3 18.10 -11.85 -30.35
CA LYS A 3 17.33 -12.87 -29.61
C LYS A 3 16.47 -12.13 -28.58
N LYS A 4 15.13 -12.18 -28.71
CA LYS A 4 14.23 -11.79 -27.65
C LYS A 4 14.65 -12.56 -26.40
N LYS A 5 15.11 -11.87 -25.36
CA LYS A 5 15.29 -12.49 -24.03
C LYS A 5 13.92 -13.04 -23.62
N LYS A 6 13.86 -14.32 -23.31
CA LYS A 6 12.65 -14.91 -22.72
C LYS A 6 12.45 -14.25 -21.36
N ALA A 7 11.21 -13.86 -21.06
CA ALA A 7 10.83 -13.45 -19.72
C ALA A 7 11.35 -14.48 -18.70
N PRO A 8 11.87 -14.05 -17.54
CA PRO A 8 12.27 -14.99 -16.49
C PRO A 8 11.05 -15.85 -16.13
N LYS A 9 11.25 -17.14 -15.97
CA LYS A 9 10.24 -18.03 -15.37
C LYS A 9 9.93 -17.50 -13.97
N SER A 10 8.67 -17.72 -13.47
CA SER A 10 8.28 -17.54 -12.08
C SER A 10 9.49 -17.80 -11.15
N ASN A 11 9.82 -16.80 -10.36
CA ASN A 11 10.95 -16.85 -9.44
C ASN A 11 10.43 -16.52 -8.05
N TYR A 12 10.90 -17.24 -7.05
CA TYR A 12 10.49 -17.12 -5.65
C TYR A 12 10.34 -15.65 -5.19
N TYR A 13 11.27 -14.74 -5.53
CA TYR A 13 11.20 -13.34 -5.12
C TYR A 13 10.07 -12.59 -5.81
N PHE A 14 9.92 -12.76 -7.13
CA PHE A 14 8.82 -12.14 -7.87
C PHE A 14 7.44 -12.63 -7.42
N ASP A 15 7.34 -13.90 -7.01
CA ASP A 15 6.11 -14.48 -6.48
C ASP A 15 5.85 -13.98 -5.04
N SER A 16 6.89 -13.64 -4.27
CA SER A 16 6.78 -13.20 -2.88
C SER A 16 6.29 -11.74 -2.75
N PHE A 17 6.66 -10.84 -3.68
CA PHE A 17 6.26 -9.44 -3.61
C PHE A 17 4.73 -9.23 -3.60
N PRO A 18 3.96 -9.79 -4.55
CA PRO A 18 2.51 -9.63 -4.51
C PRO A 18 1.86 -10.37 -3.31
N VAL A 19 2.46 -11.45 -2.80
CA VAL A 19 1.99 -12.11 -1.59
C VAL A 19 2.16 -11.20 -0.38
N LEU A 20 3.32 -10.55 -0.24
CA LEU A 20 3.57 -9.57 0.83
C LEU A 20 2.61 -8.38 0.73
N ALA A 21 2.48 -7.78 -0.45
CA ALA A 21 1.59 -6.65 -0.68
C ALA A 21 0.09 -6.99 -0.49
N GLN A 22 -0.31 -8.25 -0.59
CA GLN A 22 -1.69 -8.65 -0.35
C GLN A 22 -2.11 -8.48 1.12
N TYR A 23 -1.17 -8.46 2.06
CA TYR A 23 -1.48 -8.18 3.48
C TYR A 23 -1.89 -6.72 3.69
N SER A 24 -1.27 -5.75 3.01
CA SER A 24 -1.73 -4.36 3.07
C SER A 24 -3.16 -4.21 2.57
N VAL A 25 -3.53 -4.92 1.49
CA VAL A 25 -4.92 -4.95 0.99
C VAL A 25 -5.86 -5.55 2.03
N GLN A 26 -5.48 -6.65 2.69
CA GLN A 26 -6.31 -7.26 3.74
C GLN A 26 -6.53 -6.31 4.93
N CYS A 27 -5.49 -5.60 5.37
CA CYS A 27 -5.61 -4.56 6.40
C CYS A 27 -6.57 -3.45 5.95
N GLY A 28 -6.40 -2.94 4.75
CA GLY A 28 -7.24 -1.87 4.20
C GLY A 28 -8.70 -2.27 4.03
N GLU A 29 -8.99 -3.47 3.54
CA GLU A 29 -10.35 -3.97 3.41
C GLU A 29 -11.03 -4.16 4.77
N MET A 30 -10.31 -4.63 5.78
CA MET A 30 -10.82 -4.75 7.15
C MET A 30 -11.15 -3.38 7.76
N ILE A 31 -10.27 -2.40 7.59
CA ILE A 31 -10.48 -1.03 8.04
C ILE A 31 -11.68 -0.39 7.33
N LEU A 32 -11.77 -0.56 6.01
CA LEU A 32 -12.88 -0.04 5.20
C LEU A 32 -14.23 -0.64 5.64
N GLU A 33 -14.28 -1.96 5.86
CA GLU A 33 -15.51 -2.63 6.34
C GLU A 33 -15.90 -2.13 7.74
N PHE A 34 -14.92 -1.94 8.62
CA PHE A 34 -15.16 -1.34 9.94
C PHE A 34 -15.70 0.09 9.81
N MET A 35 -15.12 0.92 8.94
CA MET A 35 -15.57 2.31 8.73
C MET A 35 -16.99 2.36 8.17
N LYS A 36 -17.37 1.46 7.27
CA LYS A 36 -18.73 1.37 6.70
C LYS A 36 -19.78 1.00 7.76
N ASN A 37 -19.39 0.20 8.75
CA ASN A 37 -20.24 -0.26 9.85
C ASN A 37 -19.72 0.27 11.19
N PHE A 38 -19.36 1.56 11.23
CA PHE A 38 -18.60 2.14 12.31
C PHE A 38 -19.28 2.02 13.68
N ASP A 39 -18.68 1.23 14.55
CA ASP A 39 -19.00 1.12 15.98
C ASP A 39 -17.75 1.41 16.82
N PRO A 40 -17.68 2.55 17.52
CA PRO A 40 -16.53 2.91 18.35
C PRO A 40 -16.11 1.82 19.36
N ALA A 41 -17.06 1.02 19.85
CA ALA A 41 -16.76 -0.04 20.82
C ALA A 41 -15.92 -1.19 20.23
N ARG A 42 -15.88 -1.32 18.91
CA ARG A 42 -15.11 -2.35 18.19
C ARG A 42 -13.73 -1.91 17.74
N SER A 43 -13.35 -0.65 17.96
CA SER A 43 -12.07 -0.11 17.45
C SER A 43 -10.84 -0.85 18.00
N GLU A 44 -10.88 -1.34 19.25
CA GLU A 44 -9.79 -2.15 19.82
C GLU A 44 -9.71 -3.55 19.20
N GLU A 45 -10.86 -4.18 18.94
CA GLU A 45 -10.95 -5.46 18.23
C GLU A 45 -10.33 -5.36 16.83
N VAL A 46 -10.71 -4.32 16.05
CA VAL A 46 -10.22 -4.11 14.70
C VAL A 46 -8.72 -3.79 14.67
N LYS A 47 -8.25 -2.90 15.57
CA LYS A 47 -6.82 -2.63 15.74
C LYS A 47 -6.03 -3.93 15.98
N THR A 48 -6.52 -4.80 16.85
CA THR A 48 -5.84 -6.06 17.17
C THR A 48 -5.84 -7.01 15.97
N ALA A 49 -6.95 -7.12 15.25
CA ALA A 49 -7.05 -7.98 14.07
C ALA A 49 -6.18 -7.49 12.90
N VAL A 50 -6.08 -6.17 12.71
CA VAL A 50 -5.17 -5.57 11.70
C VAL A 50 -3.71 -5.83 12.05
N HIS A 51 -3.33 -5.66 13.32
CA HIS A 51 -1.98 -5.97 13.80
C HIS A 51 -1.59 -7.45 13.60
N GLU A 52 -2.53 -8.39 13.77
CA GLU A 52 -2.29 -9.81 13.49
C GLU A 52 -2.02 -10.08 11.98
N ILE A 53 -2.59 -9.26 11.10
CA ILE A 53 -2.34 -9.36 9.65
C ILE A 53 -0.96 -8.80 9.32
N GLU A 54 -0.61 -7.62 9.86
CA GLU A 54 0.73 -7.01 9.71
C GLU A 54 1.81 -7.97 10.22
N HIS A 55 1.65 -8.56 11.39
CA HIS A 55 2.62 -9.51 11.95
C HIS A 55 2.88 -10.72 11.00
N LYS A 56 1.84 -11.21 10.29
CA LYS A 56 2.01 -12.25 9.27
C LYS A 56 2.78 -11.73 8.04
N ALA A 57 2.58 -10.47 7.67
CA ALA A 57 3.37 -9.85 6.60
C ALA A 57 4.86 -9.79 7.00
N ASP A 58 5.15 -9.39 8.22
CA ASP A 58 6.50 -9.34 8.79
C ASP A 58 7.18 -10.73 8.80
N GLU A 59 6.45 -11.79 9.16
CA GLU A 59 6.95 -13.17 9.08
C GLU A 59 7.36 -13.53 7.64
N VAL A 60 6.53 -13.24 6.64
CA VAL A 60 6.84 -13.47 5.21
C VAL A 60 8.06 -12.66 4.77
N LYS A 61 8.14 -11.38 5.11
CA LYS A 61 9.30 -10.51 4.83
C LYS A 61 10.59 -11.08 5.43
N HIS A 62 10.54 -11.55 6.69
CA HIS A 62 11.67 -12.17 7.36
C HIS A 62 12.13 -13.46 6.66
N GLU A 63 11.20 -14.33 6.24
CA GLU A 63 11.50 -15.55 5.50
C GLU A 63 12.19 -15.26 4.16
N VAL A 64 11.65 -14.29 3.38
CA VAL A 64 12.22 -13.90 2.08
C VAL A 64 13.60 -13.27 2.26
N THR A 65 13.78 -12.42 3.28
CA THR A 65 15.06 -11.79 3.62
C THR A 65 16.09 -12.84 4.04
N ALA A 66 15.73 -13.79 4.88
CA ALA A 66 16.64 -14.87 5.33
C ALA A 66 17.12 -15.71 4.14
N LYS A 67 16.23 -16.01 3.18
CA LYS A 67 16.60 -16.70 1.95
C LYS A 67 17.54 -15.86 1.09
N LEU A 68 17.26 -14.56 0.94
CA LEU A 68 18.09 -13.63 0.17
C LEU A 68 19.54 -13.59 0.67
N LEU A 69 19.77 -13.67 1.98
CA LEU A 69 21.09 -13.68 2.58
C LEU A 69 21.94 -14.90 2.24
N THR A 70 21.30 -16.03 1.93
CA THR A 70 21.98 -17.30 1.68
C THR A 70 22.02 -17.70 0.20
N GLU A 71 21.20 -17.11 -0.65
CA GLU A 71 21.12 -17.45 -2.06
C GLU A 71 22.32 -16.91 -2.85
N PHE A 72 22.90 -17.73 -3.73
CA PHE A 72 24.09 -17.35 -4.50
C PHE A 72 23.74 -16.48 -5.73
N MET A 73 22.63 -16.75 -6.40
CA MET A 73 22.17 -16.02 -7.59
C MET A 73 20.72 -15.59 -7.45
N THR A 74 20.47 -14.31 -7.70
CA THR A 74 19.14 -13.69 -7.66
C THR A 74 18.71 -13.21 -9.05
N PRO A 75 17.40 -13.09 -9.34
CA PRO A 75 16.90 -12.69 -10.67
C PRO A 75 17.18 -11.23 -11.01
N ILE A 76 17.32 -10.39 -10.01
CA ILE A 76 17.67 -8.97 -10.04
C ILE A 76 18.67 -8.70 -8.92
N ASP A 77 19.21 -7.50 -8.83
CA ASP A 77 20.15 -7.12 -7.79
C ASP A 77 19.56 -7.33 -6.39
N ARG A 78 20.37 -7.88 -5.47
CA ARG A 78 19.94 -8.16 -4.08
C ARG A 78 19.44 -6.91 -3.35
N GLU A 79 20.09 -5.78 -3.62
CA GLU A 79 19.73 -4.49 -3.05
C GLU A 79 18.33 -4.07 -3.50
N ASP A 80 17.98 -4.32 -4.78
CA ASP A 80 16.64 -4.03 -5.32
C ASP A 80 15.57 -4.94 -4.69
N ILE A 81 15.88 -6.22 -4.44
CA ILE A 81 14.96 -7.14 -3.74
C ILE A 81 14.72 -6.67 -2.31
N PHE A 82 15.79 -6.35 -1.59
CA PHE A 82 15.70 -5.90 -0.20
C PHE A 82 14.90 -4.60 -0.08
N GLU A 83 15.14 -3.65 -0.98
CA GLU A 83 14.44 -2.37 -0.98
C GLU A 83 12.95 -2.53 -1.33
N LEU A 84 12.59 -3.41 -2.28
CA LEU A 84 11.19 -3.71 -2.57
C LEU A 84 10.47 -4.34 -1.37
N LEU A 85 11.12 -5.29 -0.67
CA LEU A 85 10.54 -5.87 0.54
C LEU A 85 10.26 -4.80 1.60
N ARG A 86 11.22 -3.87 1.81
CA ARG A 86 11.07 -2.76 2.76
C ARG A 86 9.93 -1.83 2.34
N MET A 87 9.89 -1.41 1.07
CA MET A 87 8.87 -0.47 0.60
C MET A 87 7.45 -1.07 0.66
N ILE A 88 7.29 -2.36 0.35
CA ILE A 88 5.99 -3.04 0.45
C ILE A 88 5.54 -3.15 1.91
N ASP A 89 6.43 -3.43 2.81
CA ASP A 89 6.22 -3.44 4.24
C ASP A 89 5.81 -2.06 4.77
N ASP A 90 6.50 -1.00 4.36
CA ASP A 90 6.15 0.39 4.70
C ASP A 90 4.69 0.75 4.32
N VAL A 91 4.11 0.13 3.27
CA VAL A 91 2.68 0.28 2.94
C VAL A 91 1.80 -0.42 3.97
N THR A 92 2.20 -1.62 4.42
CA THR A 92 1.44 -2.38 5.42
C THR A 92 1.46 -1.69 6.77
N ASP A 93 2.61 -1.15 7.18
CA ASP A 93 2.76 -0.36 8.40
C ASP A 93 1.90 0.91 8.37
N ALA A 94 1.90 1.61 7.24
CA ALA A 94 1.12 2.84 7.08
C ALA A 94 -0.39 2.60 7.18
N ILE A 95 -0.90 1.52 6.58
CA ILE A 95 -2.34 1.19 6.70
C ILE A 95 -2.68 0.66 8.09
N GLU A 96 -1.77 -0.06 8.77
CA GLU A 96 -1.96 -0.48 10.16
C GLU A 96 -2.08 0.73 11.08
N GLU A 97 -1.24 1.78 10.89
CA GLU A 97 -1.28 2.99 11.71
C GLU A 97 -2.67 3.65 11.70
N ILE A 98 -3.42 3.58 10.60
CA ILE A 98 -4.81 4.06 10.54
C ILE A 98 -5.69 3.35 11.56
N SER A 99 -5.57 2.01 11.68
CA SER A 99 -6.32 1.25 12.67
C SER A 99 -5.97 1.63 14.11
N LEU A 100 -4.67 1.86 14.36
CA LEU A 100 -4.18 2.34 15.64
C LEU A 100 -4.74 3.73 15.99
N LYS A 101 -4.78 4.66 15.03
CA LYS A 101 -5.34 6.00 15.25
C LYS A 101 -6.86 5.98 15.43
N LEU A 102 -7.58 5.09 14.74
CA LEU A 102 -9.01 4.89 14.97
C LEU A 102 -9.29 4.53 16.43
N TYR A 103 -8.48 3.68 17.03
CA TYR A 103 -8.55 3.34 18.44
C TYR A 103 -8.08 4.51 19.35
N LEU A 104 -6.87 5.03 19.13
CA LEU A 104 -6.26 6.02 20.03
C LEU A 104 -7.04 7.35 20.10
N TYR A 105 -7.58 7.79 18.97
CA TYR A 105 -8.31 9.06 18.92
C TYR A 105 -9.72 8.96 19.43
N ASN A 106 -10.20 7.74 19.73
CA ASN A 106 -11.52 7.50 20.29
C ASN A 106 -12.62 8.28 19.54
N TYR A 107 -12.73 8.00 18.22
CA TYR A 107 -13.75 8.64 17.41
C TYR A 107 -15.14 8.23 17.86
N THR A 108 -16.04 9.18 17.98
CA THR A 108 -17.48 8.94 18.15
C THR A 108 -18.23 8.97 16.82
N LYS A 109 -17.63 9.60 15.81
CA LYS A 109 -18.10 9.68 14.45
C LYS A 109 -16.87 9.86 13.54
N LEU A 110 -16.88 9.21 12.39
CA LEU A 110 -15.82 9.39 11.40
C LEU A 110 -15.85 10.80 10.80
N PRO A 111 -14.69 11.35 10.40
CA PRO A 111 -14.61 12.59 9.65
C PRO A 111 -15.38 12.51 8.33
N TYR A 112 -15.65 13.68 7.75
CA TYR A 112 -16.29 13.80 6.44
C TYR A 112 -15.47 13.03 5.39
N ASP A 113 -16.14 12.40 4.45
CA ASP A 113 -15.60 11.67 3.30
C ASP A 113 -14.55 10.55 3.56
N THR A 114 -14.22 10.27 4.83
CA THR A 114 -13.18 9.27 5.21
C THR A 114 -13.43 7.90 4.55
N ILE A 115 -14.69 7.46 4.43
CA ILE A 115 -15.02 6.15 3.85
C ILE A 115 -14.65 6.13 2.36
N GLN A 116 -15.06 7.15 1.62
CA GLN A 116 -14.79 7.27 0.19
C GLN A 116 -13.29 7.42 -0.09
N PHE A 117 -12.57 8.16 0.75
CA PHE A 117 -11.12 8.25 0.65
C PHE A 117 -10.46 6.89 0.91
N THR A 118 -10.90 6.17 1.94
CA THR A 118 -10.39 4.80 2.22
C THR A 118 -10.68 3.84 1.06
N GLU A 119 -11.82 3.97 0.36
CA GLU A 119 -12.12 3.18 -0.84
C GLU A 119 -11.08 3.40 -1.95
N VAL A 120 -10.70 4.65 -2.22
CA VAL A 120 -9.66 4.99 -3.20
C VAL A 120 -8.30 4.42 -2.78
N THR A 121 -7.93 4.57 -1.52
CA THR A 121 -6.68 4.04 -0.95
C THR A 121 -6.60 2.51 -1.08
N VAL A 122 -7.69 1.80 -0.75
CA VAL A 122 -7.76 0.32 -0.89
C VAL A 122 -7.64 -0.09 -2.36
N GLU A 123 -8.26 0.64 -3.28
CA GLU A 123 -8.14 0.34 -4.70
C GLU A 123 -6.70 0.61 -5.21
N CYS A 124 -6.04 1.66 -4.72
CA CYS A 124 -4.64 1.94 -5.01
C CYS A 124 -3.72 0.77 -4.58
N MET A 125 -3.90 0.23 -3.37
CA MET A 125 -3.17 -0.95 -2.89
C MET A 125 -3.43 -2.18 -3.77
N LYS A 126 -4.68 -2.43 -4.22
CA LYS A 126 -5.01 -3.53 -5.14
C LYS A 126 -4.27 -3.39 -6.47
N LYS A 127 -4.21 -2.19 -7.03
CA LYS A 127 -3.48 -1.91 -8.27
C LYS A 127 -1.97 -2.03 -8.11
N MET A 128 -1.42 -1.69 -6.94
CA MET A 128 -0.02 -1.98 -6.60
C MET A 128 0.25 -3.49 -6.61
N VAL A 129 -0.63 -4.31 -6.02
CA VAL A 129 -0.51 -5.78 -6.07
C VAL A 129 -0.53 -6.29 -7.51
N ASP A 130 -1.41 -5.77 -8.37
CA ASP A 130 -1.46 -6.17 -9.78
C ASP A 130 -0.19 -5.75 -10.53
N CYS A 131 0.36 -4.55 -10.26
CA CYS A 131 1.64 -4.12 -10.80
C CYS A 131 2.79 -5.08 -10.39
N LEU A 132 2.83 -5.51 -9.13
CA LEU A 132 3.84 -6.45 -8.64
C LEU A 132 3.71 -7.84 -9.27
N LYS A 133 2.49 -8.33 -9.55
CA LYS A 133 2.25 -9.59 -10.28
C LYS A 133 2.82 -9.55 -11.71
N GLU A 134 2.76 -8.38 -12.35
CA GLU A 134 3.27 -8.20 -13.71
C GLU A 134 4.79 -7.94 -13.75
N MET A 135 5.45 -7.76 -12.61
CA MET A 135 6.89 -7.54 -12.56
C MET A 135 7.73 -8.59 -13.34
N PRO A 136 7.42 -9.91 -13.33
CA PRO A 136 8.16 -10.90 -14.15
C PRO A 136 8.09 -10.64 -15.66
N HIS A 137 7.12 -9.85 -16.13
CA HIS A 137 6.87 -9.53 -17.53
C HIS A 137 7.41 -8.14 -17.93
N TYR A 138 8.29 -7.53 -17.13
CA TYR A 138 8.82 -6.17 -17.34
C TYR A 138 9.47 -5.93 -18.72
N LEU A 139 9.80 -6.98 -19.47
CA LEU A 139 10.29 -6.88 -20.85
C LEU A 139 9.21 -6.45 -21.86
N ASP A 140 7.92 -6.57 -21.49
CA ASP A 140 6.79 -5.98 -22.23
C ASP A 140 6.45 -4.61 -21.61
N ASN A 141 7.25 -3.62 -21.96
CA ASN A 141 7.22 -2.29 -21.36
C ASN A 141 5.85 -1.60 -21.46
N ASP A 142 5.15 -1.74 -22.58
CA ASP A 142 3.86 -1.04 -22.77
C ASP A 142 2.79 -1.61 -21.86
N HIS A 143 2.74 -2.94 -21.73
CA HIS A 143 1.80 -3.63 -20.85
C HIS A 143 2.10 -3.32 -19.38
N PHE A 144 3.36 -3.49 -18.96
CA PHE A 144 3.78 -3.22 -17.58
C PHE A 144 3.50 -1.75 -17.18
N ASN A 145 3.84 -0.78 -18.04
CA ASN A 145 3.60 0.63 -17.78
C ASN A 145 2.12 0.99 -17.63
N SER A 146 1.19 0.18 -18.19
CA SER A 146 -0.25 0.42 -17.99
C SER A 146 -0.66 0.21 -16.52
N PHE A 147 -0.10 -0.78 -15.84
CA PHE A 147 -0.37 -1.01 -14.41
C PHE A 147 0.19 0.12 -13.53
N VAL A 148 1.43 0.55 -13.79
CA VAL A 148 2.02 1.70 -13.10
C VAL A 148 1.14 2.94 -13.25
N LYS A 149 0.62 3.19 -14.46
CA LYS A 149 -0.25 4.33 -14.73
C LYS A 149 -1.57 4.26 -13.95
N GLU A 150 -2.15 3.07 -13.78
CA GLU A 150 -3.38 2.90 -12.99
C GLU A 150 -3.17 3.30 -11.53
N VAL A 151 -2.03 2.91 -10.93
CA VAL A 151 -1.67 3.32 -9.57
C VAL A 151 -1.46 4.83 -9.46
N VAL A 152 -0.77 5.44 -10.43
CA VAL A 152 -0.56 6.90 -10.45
C VAL A 152 -1.90 7.66 -10.51
N LEU A 153 -2.85 7.21 -11.33
CA LEU A 153 -4.17 7.85 -11.41
C LEU A 153 -4.98 7.76 -10.12
N LEU A 154 -4.82 6.67 -9.37
CA LEU A 154 -5.50 6.51 -8.06
C LEU A 154 -4.83 7.35 -6.97
N GLU A 155 -3.52 7.48 -7.00
CA GLU A 155 -2.81 8.39 -6.10
C GLU A 155 -3.15 9.85 -6.40
N GLU A 156 -3.21 10.28 -7.66
CA GLU A 156 -3.68 11.63 -8.05
C GLU A 156 -5.13 11.90 -7.58
N GLU A 157 -6.01 10.89 -7.55
CA GLU A 157 -7.35 11.00 -6.96
C GLU A 157 -7.27 11.12 -5.42
N GLY A 158 -6.34 10.42 -4.76
CA GLY A 158 -6.04 10.54 -3.33
C GLY A 158 -5.58 11.95 -2.97
N ASP A 159 -4.60 12.50 -3.68
CA ASP A 159 -4.12 13.88 -3.53
C ASP A 159 -5.24 14.91 -3.64
N LYS A 160 -6.08 14.75 -4.65
CA LYS A 160 -7.22 15.61 -4.86
C LYS A 160 -8.19 15.55 -3.68
N ARG A 161 -8.51 14.35 -3.18
CA ARG A 161 -9.37 14.17 -2.00
C ARG A 161 -8.76 14.81 -0.76
N TYR A 162 -7.48 14.59 -0.51
CA TYR A 162 -6.78 15.23 0.60
C TYR A 162 -6.97 16.76 0.58
N ILE A 163 -6.79 17.40 -0.57
CA ILE A 163 -6.94 18.86 -0.72
C ILE A 163 -8.40 19.27 -0.51
N GLU A 164 -9.36 18.60 -1.15
CA GLU A 164 -10.79 18.97 -1.11
C GLU A 164 -11.37 18.75 0.29
N ASP A 165 -11.08 17.61 0.93
CA ASP A 165 -11.60 17.23 2.25
C ASP A 165 -10.97 18.09 3.35
N THR A 166 -9.67 18.40 3.26
CA THR A 166 -9.00 19.31 4.18
C THR A 166 -9.56 20.72 4.04
N HIS A 167 -9.78 21.21 2.82
CA HIS A 167 -10.41 22.49 2.58
C HIS A 167 -11.83 22.56 3.16
N TYR A 168 -12.64 21.52 2.92
CA TYR A 168 -13.98 21.40 3.49
C TYR A 168 -13.96 21.40 5.02
N LEU A 169 -13.04 20.63 5.62
CA LEU A 169 -12.86 20.54 7.06
C LEU A 169 -12.63 21.92 7.70
N TYR A 170 -11.67 22.67 7.20
CA TYR A 170 -11.34 23.99 7.74
C TYR A 170 -12.42 25.05 7.49
N ALA A 171 -13.28 24.85 6.49
CA ALA A 171 -14.40 25.74 6.21
C ALA A 171 -15.64 25.49 7.10
N HIS A 172 -15.80 24.27 7.65
CA HIS A 172 -17.06 23.86 8.29
C HIS A 172 -16.91 23.38 9.73
N GLU A 173 -15.70 23.05 10.21
CA GLU A 173 -15.45 22.67 11.60
C GLU A 173 -14.70 23.77 12.34
N THR A 174 -15.03 23.95 13.62
CA THR A 174 -14.42 24.96 14.50
C THR A 174 -13.76 24.36 15.74
N ASP A 175 -14.04 23.09 16.00
CA ASP A 175 -13.41 22.35 17.12
C ASP A 175 -12.00 21.90 16.71
N ALA A 176 -10.99 22.51 17.31
CA ALA A 176 -9.58 22.25 16.98
C ALA A 176 -9.18 20.78 17.15
N LEU A 177 -9.78 20.05 18.11
CA LEU A 177 -9.49 18.63 18.31
C LEU A 177 -10.08 17.77 17.18
N LYS A 178 -11.29 18.11 16.72
CA LYS A 178 -11.89 17.41 15.57
C LYS A 178 -11.14 17.70 14.28
N ILE A 179 -10.73 18.96 14.07
CA ILE A 179 -9.89 19.36 12.93
C ILE A 179 -8.60 18.52 12.94
N HIS A 180 -7.87 18.51 14.05
CA HIS A 180 -6.64 17.74 14.17
C HIS A 180 -6.83 16.25 13.84
N LYS A 181 -7.84 15.61 14.44
CA LYS A 181 -8.11 14.19 14.20
C LYS A 181 -8.46 13.89 12.73
N ALA A 182 -9.28 14.73 12.11
CA ALA A 182 -9.70 14.57 10.72
C ALA A 182 -8.52 14.77 9.75
N GLU A 183 -7.74 15.84 9.94
CA GLU A 183 -6.56 16.13 9.13
C GLU A 183 -5.54 15.00 9.18
N GLN A 184 -5.26 14.48 10.38
CA GLN A 184 -4.36 13.32 10.53
C GLN A 184 -4.89 12.08 9.79
N MET A 185 -6.20 11.85 9.79
CA MET A 185 -6.79 10.73 9.04
C MET A 185 -6.59 10.89 7.53
N TYR A 186 -6.84 12.10 7.00
CA TYR A 186 -6.66 12.37 5.56
C TYR A 186 -5.18 12.26 5.14
N MET A 187 -4.26 12.80 5.95
CA MET A 187 -2.81 12.67 5.71
C MET A 187 -2.35 11.20 5.66
N MET A 188 -2.85 10.37 6.58
CA MET A 188 -2.48 8.93 6.59
C MET A 188 -3.03 8.18 5.38
N LEU A 189 -4.24 8.49 4.92
CA LEU A 189 -4.83 7.86 3.73
C LEU A 189 -4.07 8.24 2.45
N GLU A 190 -3.64 9.50 2.35
CA GLU A 190 -2.80 10.01 1.26
C GLU A 190 -1.41 9.36 1.30
N ASP A 191 -0.74 9.28 2.47
CA ASP A 191 0.58 8.65 2.64
C ASP A 191 0.58 7.17 2.18
N VAL A 192 -0.49 6.41 2.46
CA VAL A 192 -0.62 5.03 1.94
C VAL A 192 -0.67 5.00 0.42
N SER A 193 -1.42 5.90 -0.22
CA SER A 193 -1.53 5.98 -1.68
C SER A 193 -0.19 6.39 -2.32
N ASP A 194 0.51 7.36 -1.72
CA ASP A 194 1.84 7.79 -2.10
C ASP A 194 2.85 6.63 -2.07
N ARG A 195 2.89 5.85 -0.98
CA ARG A 195 3.76 4.68 -0.86
C ARG A 195 3.46 3.63 -1.92
N CYS A 196 2.19 3.38 -2.26
CA CYS A 196 1.81 2.47 -3.34
C CYS A 196 2.40 2.93 -4.69
N ARG A 197 2.33 4.23 -5.00
CA ARG A 197 2.95 4.82 -6.19
C ARG A 197 4.47 4.65 -6.17
N GLU A 198 5.12 4.90 -5.03
CA GLU A 198 6.57 4.77 -4.89
C GLU A 198 7.04 3.32 -5.12
N VAL A 199 6.34 2.32 -4.59
CA VAL A 199 6.61 0.89 -4.89
C VAL A 199 6.55 0.65 -6.39
N CYS A 200 5.49 1.06 -7.08
CA CYS A 200 5.33 0.83 -8.53
C CYS A 200 6.39 1.57 -9.36
N ARG A 201 6.75 2.79 -8.99
CA ARG A 201 7.85 3.54 -9.63
C ARG A 201 9.20 2.87 -9.41
N TYR A 202 9.43 2.32 -8.22
CA TYR A 202 10.67 1.59 -7.96
C TYR A 202 10.76 0.32 -8.80
N VAL A 203 9.67 -0.46 -8.90
CA VAL A 203 9.59 -1.63 -9.80
C VAL A 203 9.89 -1.24 -11.25
N GLN A 204 9.35 -0.11 -11.72
CA GLN A 204 9.66 0.42 -13.06
C GLN A 204 11.15 0.74 -13.24
N ASN A 205 11.78 1.34 -12.22
CA ASN A 205 13.22 1.62 -12.26
C ASN A 205 14.06 0.32 -12.29
N VAL A 206 13.68 -0.69 -11.50
CA VAL A 206 14.32 -2.01 -11.50
C VAL A 206 14.16 -2.68 -12.88
N ALA A 207 12.97 -2.59 -13.48
CA ALA A 207 12.73 -3.09 -14.84
C ALA A 207 13.67 -2.43 -15.85
N LEU A 208 13.82 -1.09 -15.82
CA LEU A 208 14.70 -0.34 -16.73
C LEU A 208 16.19 -0.68 -16.56
N LYS A 209 16.65 -1.02 -15.35
CA LYS A 209 18.05 -1.48 -15.13
C LYS A 209 18.34 -2.83 -15.77
N ASN A 210 17.31 -3.66 -16.02
CA ASN A 210 17.47 -5.06 -16.44
C ASN A 210 17.10 -5.30 -17.91
N ILE A 211 16.76 -4.25 -18.69
CA ILE A 211 16.56 -4.27 -20.15
C ILE A 211 17.90 -4.10 -20.85
#